data_24703a8b4f7ad2a170ecada5f5d83b49
#
_entry.id   24703a8b4f7ad2a170ecada5f5d83b49
#
_cell.length_a   1.000
_cell.length_b   1.000
_cell.length_c   1.000
_cell.angle_alpha   90.00
_cell.angle_beta   90.00
_cell.angle_gamma   90.00
#
_symmetry.space_group_name_H-M   'P 1'
#
loop_
_entity.id
_entity.type
_entity.pdbx_description
1 polymer ?
#
loop_
_entity_poly.entity_id
_entity_poly.type
_entity_poly.pdbx_seq_one_letter_code
_entity_poly.pdbx_strand_id
1 'polypeptide(L)'
;MENKFEYIEKKVIELGFRINSKDFNRPWGGFLVIDENQADKFIKCFFENLDMSLITKGLKLSPKILIVKPLSRLSWQYHFRRSEIWKVFEGEVAVVRSENDNEQPKKVFSKGSLITLKQGERHRLIGLNDFGVVAEIWQHTDVNNPSDENDIVRIQDDYGR
;
A
#
# COMPACT_ATOMS: atom_id res chain seq x y z
N MET A 1 -8.24 -4.33 25.73
CA MET A 1 -8.07 -3.09 24.94
C MET A 1 -7.85 -3.48 23.48
N GLU A 2 -8.61 -2.87 22.58
CA GLU A 2 -8.49 -3.14 21.14
C GLU A 2 -7.15 -2.62 20.63
N ASN A 3 -6.39 -3.44 19.90
CA ASN A 3 -5.16 -2.98 19.28
C ASN A 3 -5.44 -2.23 17.95
N LYS A 4 -4.45 -1.54 17.42
CA LYS A 4 -4.64 -0.71 16.23
C LYS A 4 -5.03 -1.54 14.99
N PHE A 5 -4.50 -2.77 14.87
CA PHE A 5 -4.83 -3.64 13.75
C PHE A 5 -6.32 -4.03 13.79
N GLU A 6 -6.81 -4.43 14.95
CA GLU A 6 -8.23 -4.78 15.14
C GLU A 6 -9.13 -3.57 14.90
N TYR A 7 -8.73 -2.40 15.37
CA TYR A 7 -9.44 -1.16 15.15
C TYR A 7 -9.60 -0.87 13.65
N ILE A 8 -8.53 -0.97 12.87
CA ILE A 8 -8.57 -0.74 11.42
C ILE A 8 -9.38 -1.81 10.72
N GLU A 9 -9.21 -3.08 11.08
CA GLU A 9 -10.00 -4.17 10.52
C GLU A 9 -11.48 -3.93 10.69
N LYS A 10 -11.90 -3.59 11.91
CA LYS A 10 -13.30 -3.27 12.22
C LYS A 10 -13.81 -2.10 11.39
N LYS A 11 -13.02 -1.04 11.29
CA LYS A 11 -13.37 0.14 10.51
C LYS A 11 -13.57 -0.20 9.02
N VAL A 12 -12.71 -1.03 8.45
CA VAL A 12 -12.80 -1.49 7.05
C VAL A 12 -14.06 -2.34 6.86
N ILE A 13 -14.37 -3.23 7.79
CA ILE A 13 -15.60 -4.03 7.75
C ILE A 13 -16.85 -3.12 7.84
N GLU A 14 -16.84 -2.13 8.71
CA GLU A 14 -17.94 -1.17 8.86
C GLU A 14 -18.17 -0.35 7.59
N LEU A 15 -17.12 -0.11 6.80
CA LEU A 15 -17.23 0.52 5.48
C LEU A 15 -17.86 -0.40 4.42
N GLY A 16 -18.10 -1.66 4.76
CA GLY A 16 -18.75 -2.64 3.89
C GLY A 16 -17.83 -3.49 3.05
N PHE A 17 -16.54 -3.56 3.40
CA PHE A 17 -15.58 -4.39 2.65
C PHE A 17 -15.48 -5.80 3.23
N ARG A 18 -15.26 -6.77 2.33
CA ARG A 18 -14.92 -8.15 2.70
C ARG A 18 -13.39 -8.30 2.67
N ILE A 19 -12.87 -8.85 3.75
CA ILE A 19 -11.44 -9.10 3.91
C ILE A 19 -11.20 -10.58 3.55
N ASN A 20 -10.48 -10.82 2.46
CA ASN A 20 -10.17 -12.17 1.99
C ASN A 20 -9.05 -12.83 2.78
N SER A 21 -8.06 -12.04 3.20
CA SER A 21 -6.97 -12.51 4.05
C SER A 21 -6.35 -11.33 4.79
N LYS A 22 -5.62 -11.66 5.84
CA LYS A 22 -4.90 -10.66 6.64
C LYS A 22 -3.64 -11.26 7.23
N ASP A 23 -2.67 -10.40 7.51
CA ASP A 23 -1.47 -10.78 8.24
C ASP A 23 -1.06 -9.60 9.12
N PHE A 24 -1.16 -9.78 10.44
CA PHE A 24 -0.80 -8.75 11.43
C PHE A 24 0.55 -9.05 12.09
N ASN A 25 1.28 -10.03 11.58
CA ASN A 25 2.55 -10.48 12.15
C ASN A 25 3.77 -10.11 11.30
N ARG A 26 3.60 -9.16 10.38
CA ARG A 26 4.74 -8.64 9.63
C ARG A 26 5.63 -7.82 10.58
N PRO A 27 6.96 -7.86 10.41
CA PRO A 27 7.86 -7.13 11.29
C PRO A 27 7.62 -5.61 11.26
N TRP A 28 7.16 -5.07 10.14
CA TRP A 28 6.85 -3.65 9.97
C TRP A 28 5.40 -3.29 10.32
N GLY A 29 4.52 -4.26 10.52
CA GLY A 29 3.11 -4.02 10.78
C GLY A 29 2.22 -5.13 10.26
N GLY A 30 1.30 -4.80 9.35
CA GLY A 30 0.39 -5.79 8.79
C GLY A 30 -0.43 -5.26 7.63
N PHE A 31 -1.26 -6.14 7.07
CA PHE A 31 -2.11 -5.78 5.94
C PHE A 31 -3.43 -6.56 5.93
N LEU A 32 -4.39 -5.99 5.22
CA LEU A 32 -5.67 -6.60 4.91
C LEU A 32 -5.80 -6.70 3.40
N VAL A 33 -6.10 -7.88 2.86
CA VAL A 33 -6.40 -8.07 1.44
C VAL A 33 -7.91 -7.97 1.26
N ILE A 34 -8.35 -7.03 0.43
CA ILE A 34 -9.77 -6.77 0.17
C ILE A 34 -10.23 -7.62 -1.02
N ASP A 35 -11.48 -8.07 -0.99
CA ASP A 35 -12.10 -8.82 -2.08
C ASP A 35 -12.00 -8.05 -3.40
N GLU A 36 -11.39 -8.67 -4.41
CA GLU A 36 -11.22 -8.08 -5.74
C GLU A 36 -12.57 -7.67 -6.36
N ASN A 37 -13.65 -8.40 -6.06
CA ASN A 37 -14.98 -8.05 -6.54
C ASN A 37 -15.48 -6.70 -6.01
N GLN A 38 -14.85 -6.17 -4.97
CA GLN A 38 -15.16 -4.86 -4.41
C GLN A 38 -14.15 -3.78 -4.82
N ALA A 39 -13.31 -4.04 -5.82
CA ALA A 39 -12.30 -3.08 -6.26
C ALA A 39 -12.91 -1.74 -6.69
N ASP A 40 -14.03 -1.75 -7.41
CA ASP A 40 -14.71 -0.51 -7.80
C ASP A 40 -15.20 0.27 -6.59
N LYS A 41 -15.76 -0.42 -5.61
CA LYS A 41 -16.19 0.19 -4.34
C LYS A 41 -14.99 0.76 -3.57
N PHE A 42 -13.88 0.04 -3.58
CA PHE A 42 -12.64 0.46 -2.93
C PHE A 42 -12.11 1.77 -3.54
N ILE A 43 -12.12 1.87 -4.86
CA ILE A 43 -11.73 3.09 -5.57
C ILE A 43 -12.66 4.25 -5.20
N LYS A 44 -13.96 4.04 -5.22
CA LYS A 44 -14.93 5.08 -4.85
C LYS A 44 -14.76 5.55 -3.41
N CYS A 45 -14.42 4.64 -2.51
CA CYS A 45 -14.25 4.95 -1.09
C CYS A 45 -12.95 5.72 -0.82
N PHE A 46 -11.84 5.27 -1.40
CA PHE A 46 -10.51 5.78 -1.04
C PHE A 46 -9.88 6.68 -2.10
N PHE A 47 -10.28 6.56 -3.35
CA PHE A 47 -9.63 7.24 -4.48
C PHE A 47 -10.61 8.08 -5.30
N GLU A 48 -11.61 8.67 -4.65
CA GLU A 48 -12.67 9.44 -5.33
C GLU A 48 -12.15 10.62 -6.16
N ASN A 49 -11.02 11.20 -5.75
CA ASN A 49 -10.40 12.33 -6.45
C ASN A 49 -9.33 11.91 -7.46
N LEU A 50 -9.17 10.59 -7.66
CA LEU A 50 -8.21 10.07 -8.61
C LEU A 50 -8.75 10.23 -10.04
N ASP A 51 -7.89 10.67 -10.95
CA ASP A 51 -8.20 10.63 -12.37
C ASP A 51 -8.33 9.18 -12.82
N MET A 52 -9.55 8.79 -13.18
CA MET A 52 -9.87 7.40 -13.57
C MET A 52 -9.13 6.95 -14.83
N SER A 53 -8.59 7.88 -15.63
CA SER A 53 -7.74 7.53 -16.77
C SER A 53 -6.43 6.88 -16.35
N LEU A 54 -6.02 7.06 -15.08
CA LEU A 54 -4.83 6.42 -14.52
C LEU A 54 -5.06 4.96 -14.17
N ILE A 55 -6.30 4.48 -14.15
CA ILE A 55 -6.65 3.11 -13.79
C ILE A 55 -6.83 2.27 -15.04
N THR A 56 -6.05 1.20 -15.16
CA THR A 56 -6.15 0.26 -16.28
C THR A 56 -7.43 -0.56 -16.15
N LYS A 57 -8.33 -0.42 -17.11
CA LYS A 57 -9.62 -1.14 -17.13
C LYS A 57 -9.42 -2.62 -17.46
N GLY A 58 -10.22 -3.46 -16.82
CA GLY A 58 -10.26 -4.90 -17.10
C GLY A 58 -9.15 -5.71 -16.48
N LEU A 59 -8.23 -5.09 -15.74
CA LEU A 59 -7.19 -5.78 -14.99
C LEU A 59 -7.51 -5.76 -13.49
N LYS A 60 -6.93 -6.73 -12.80
CA LYS A 60 -6.96 -6.83 -11.34
C LYS A 60 -6.37 -5.58 -10.70
N LEU A 61 -6.96 -5.12 -9.59
CA LEU A 61 -6.47 -3.95 -8.86
C LEU A 61 -5.82 -4.31 -7.52
N SER A 62 -6.00 -5.55 -7.06
CA SER A 62 -5.38 -6.08 -5.83
C SER A 62 -5.49 -5.13 -4.63
N PRO A 63 -6.72 -4.70 -4.27
CA PRO A 63 -6.89 -3.71 -3.22
C PRO A 63 -6.45 -4.22 -1.85
N LYS A 64 -5.71 -3.39 -1.13
CA LYS A 64 -5.15 -3.71 0.20
C LYS A 64 -5.22 -2.52 1.13
N ILE A 65 -5.20 -2.82 2.42
CA ILE A 65 -4.94 -1.83 3.47
C ILE A 65 -3.62 -2.23 4.12
N LEU A 66 -2.65 -1.31 4.12
CA LEU A 66 -1.36 -1.49 4.78
C LEU A 66 -1.38 -0.72 6.11
N ILE A 67 -0.95 -1.38 7.19
CA ILE A 67 -0.88 -0.78 8.53
C ILE A 67 0.57 -0.83 8.97
N VAL A 68 1.23 0.33 9.01
CA VAL A 68 2.65 0.41 9.40
C VAL A 68 2.75 0.82 10.88
N LYS A 69 3.54 0.06 11.64
CA LYS A 69 3.77 0.32 13.06
C LYS A 69 4.62 1.58 13.26
N PRO A 70 4.50 2.23 14.44
CA PRO A 70 5.40 3.34 14.78
C PRO A 70 6.86 2.95 14.62
N LEU A 71 7.64 3.85 14.04
CA LEU A 71 9.10 3.73 13.90
C LEU A 71 9.57 2.48 13.15
N SER A 72 8.67 1.87 12.38
CA SER A 72 8.96 0.71 11.54
C SER A 72 8.87 1.10 10.07
N ARG A 73 9.52 0.33 9.20
CA ARG A 73 9.49 0.63 7.77
C ARG A 73 9.56 -0.65 6.94
N LEU A 74 8.93 -0.59 5.76
CA LEU A 74 9.05 -1.65 4.77
C LEU A 74 10.44 -1.60 4.14
N SER A 75 10.77 -2.63 3.34
CA SER A 75 12.04 -2.65 2.62
C SER A 75 12.15 -1.52 1.60
N TRP A 76 13.36 -1.14 1.28
CA TRP A 76 13.71 -0.32 0.13
C TRP A 76 13.62 -1.22 -1.10
N GLN A 77 12.61 -1.01 -1.96
CA GLN A 77 12.16 -2.02 -2.91
C GLN A 77 11.65 -1.43 -4.21
N TYR A 78 11.51 -2.30 -5.23
CA TYR A 78 10.79 -1.99 -6.46
C TYR A 78 10.16 -3.25 -7.05
N HIS A 79 9.30 -3.05 -8.05
CA HIS A 79 8.54 -4.10 -8.72
C HIS A 79 8.68 -3.99 -10.23
N PHE A 80 8.70 -5.13 -10.93
CA PHE A 80 8.88 -5.17 -12.38
C PHE A 80 7.57 -5.05 -13.16
N ARG A 81 6.46 -5.56 -12.60
CA ARG A 81 5.23 -5.77 -13.35
C ARG A 81 4.02 -5.03 -12.79
N ARG A 82 4.27 -3.98 -11.96
CA ARG A 82 3.20 -3.12 -11.48
C ARG A 82 3.68 -1.72 -11.14
N SER A 83 2.77 -0.78 -11.20
CA SER A 83 2.83 0.48 -10.47
C SER A 83 1.85 0.41 -9.30
N GLU A 84 1.91 1.34 -8.38
CA GLU A 84 1.04 1.36 -7.20
C GLU A 84 0.46 2.75 -6.99
N ILE A 85 -0.75 2.82 -6.45
CA ILE A 85 -1.36 4.07 -6.01
C ILE A 85 -1.77 3.90 -4.57
N TRP A 86 -1.34 4.84 -3.73
CA TRP A 86 -1.61 4.85 -2.29
C TRP A 86 -2.41 6.07 -1.90
N LYS A 87 -3.30 5.89 -0.93
CA LYS A 87 -3.92 7.00 -0.21
C LYS A 87 -3.72 6.81 1.28
N VAL A 88 -3.25 7.86 1.96
CA VAL A 88 -3.14 7.82 3.42
C VAL A 88 -4.55 7.83 4.00
N PHE A 89 -4.94 6.71 4.61
CA PHE A 89 -6.28 6.46 5.12
C PHE A 89 -6.43 6.96 6.55
N GLU A 90 -5.40 6.78 7.38
CA GLU A 90 -5.40 7.25 8.75
C GLU A 90 -3.98 7.52 9.23
N GLY A 91 -3.82 8.53 10.08
CA GLY A 91 -2.54 8.95 10.61
C GLY A 91 -1.67 9.63 9.56
N GLU A 92 -0.37 9.52 9.76
CA GLU A 92 0.65 10.06 8.86
C GLU A 92 1.67 8.98 8.54
N VAL A 93 2.25 9.06 7.34
CA VAL A 93 3.35 8.18 6.92
C VAL A 93 4.45 9.02 6.29
N ALA A 94 5.65 8.47 6.22
CA ALA A 94 6.68 9.00 5.35
C ALA A 94 6.92 8.03 4.21
N VAL A 95 7.38 8.54 3.08
CA VAL A 95 7.73 7.75 1.90
C VAL A 95 9.06 8.25 1.37
N VAL A 96 9.95 7.30 1.06
CA VAL A 96 11.16 7.57 0.28
C VAL A 96 10.91 7.03 -1.12
N ARG A 97 11.26 7.81 -2.14
CA ARG A 97 11.15 7.43 -3.55
C ARG A 97 12.42 7.79 -4.29
N SER A 98 12.81 6.96 -5.27
CA SER A 98 13.95 7.26 -6.15
C SER A 98 13.81 6.50 -7.46
N GLU A 99 14.37 7.07 -8.52
CA GLU A 99 14.44 6.39 -9.82
C GLU A 99 15.64 5.43 -9.91
N ASN A 100 16.50 5.42 -8.90
CA ASN A 100 17.66 4.54 -8.80
C ASN A 100 17.75 3.93 -7.39
N ASP A 101 18.79 3.14 -7.14
CA ASP A 101 18.94 2.41 -5.89
C ASP A 101 19.33 3.29 -4.69
N ASN A 102 19.61 4.56 -4.91
CA ASN A 102 19.99 5.49 -3.84
C ASN A 102 18.76 6.12 -3.22
N GLU A 103 18.60 5.97 -1.90
CA GLU A 103 17.49 6.61 -1.18
C GLU A 103 17.63 8.13 -1.21
N GLN A 104 16.50 8.78 -1.42
CA GLN A 104 16.38 10.24 -1.31
C GLN A 104 15.79 10.59 0.06
N PRO A 105 15.78 11.88 0.47
CA PRO A 105 15.15 12.27 1.73
C PRO A 105 13.69 11.86 1.78
N LYS A 106 13.23 11.39 2.94
CA LYS A 106 11.85 11.02 3.15
C LYS A 106 10.93 12.24 3.12
N LYS A 107 9.73 12.03 2.60
CA LYS A 107 8.67 13.05 2.58
C LYS A 107 7.50 12.55 3.42
N VAL A 108 6.95 13.44 4.27
CA VAL A 108 5.81 13.13 5.14
C VAL A 108 4.51 13.42 4.40
N PHE A 109 3.55 12.51 4.54
CA PHE A 109 2.22 12.62 3.96
C PHE A 109 1.17 12.45 5.04
N SER A 110 0.22 13.39 5.10
CA SER A 110 -0.89 13.35 6.06
C SER A 110 -2.11 12.66 5.47
N LYS A 111 -3.09 12.38 6.32
CA LYS A 111 -4.35 11.76 5.93
C LYS A 111 -4.96 12.46 4.71
N GLY A 112 -5.38 11.66 3.73
CA GLY A 112 -5.97 12.15 2.48
C GLY A 112 -4.99 12.32 1.34
N SER A 113 -3.68 12.26 1.58
CA SER A 113 -2.68 12.40 0.52
C SER A 113 -2.72 11.21 -0.44
N LEU A 114 -2.57 11.49 -1.73
CA LEU A 114 -2.39 10.49 -2.79
C LEU A 114 -0.91 10.40 -3.16
N ILE A 115 -0.44 9.18 -3.34
CA ILE A 115 0.94 8.88 -3.70
C ILE A 115 0.91 7.91 -4.88
N THR A 116 1.48 8.29 -6.01
CA THR A 116 1.57 7.42 -7.18
C THR A 116 3.01 6.96 -7.32
N LEU A 117 3.21 5.64 -7.37
CA LEU A 117 4.52 5.00 -7.51
C LEU A 117 4.58 4.34 -8.88
N LYS A 118 5.55 4.74 -9.70
CA LYS A 118 5.70 4.22 -11.06
C LYS A 118 6.24 2.80 -11.05
N GLN A 119 6.01 2.07 -12.14
CA GLN A 119 6.67 0.78 -12.37
C GLN A 119 8.19 0.96 -12.30
N GLY A 120 8.83 0.11 -11.49
CA GLY A 120 10.28 0.16 -11.31
C GLY A 120 10.79 1.27 -10.39
N GLU A 121 9.96 2.20 -10.00
CA GLU A 121 10.35 3.26 -9.06
C GLU A 121 10.65 2.63 -7.69
N ARG A 122 11.82 2.96 -7.14
CA ARG A 122 12.22 2.51 -5.80
C ARG A 122 11.41 3.29 -4.78
N HIS A 123 10.90 2.57 -3.78
CA HIS A 123 10.09 3.20 -2.74
C HIS A 123 10.16 2.43 -1.43
N ARG A 124 9.81 3.15 -0.36
CA ARG A 124 9.76 2.61 1.00
C ARG A 124 8.72 3.38 1.80
N LEU A 125 7.80 2.64 2.42
CA LEU A 125 6.81 3.19 3.35
C LEU A 125 7.39 3.17 4.76
N ILE A 126 7.22 4.27 5.49
CA ILE A 126 7.83 4.47 6.81
C ILE A 126 6.76 4.90 7.81
N GLY A 127 6.69 4.22 8.96
CA GLY A 127 5.89 4.63 10.11
C GLY A 127 6.60 5.72 10.89
N LEU A 128 5.84 6.72 11.31
CA LEU A 128 6.32 7.84 12.14
C LEU A 128 6.10 7.54 13.62
N ASN A 129 5.72 8.53 14.42
CA ASN A 129 5.57 8.34 15.86
C ASN A 129 4.34 7.53 16.25
N ASP A 130 3.38 7.38 15.34
CA ASP A 130 2.17 6.58 15.54
C ASP A 130 1.94 5.68 14.34
N PHE A 131 0.95 4.78 14.43
CA PHE A 131 0.55 3.94 13.32
C PHE A 131 0.11 4.80 12.11
N GLY A 132 0.53 4.38 10.93
CA GLY A 132 0.04 4.95 9.68
C GLY A 132 -0.70 3.89 8.87
N VAL A 133 -1.75 4.30 8.17
CA VAL A 133 -2.58 3.38 7.39
C VAL A 133 -2.73 3.90 5.97
N VAL A 134 -2.48 3.01 5.00
CA VAL A 134 -2.50 3.34 3.58
C VAL A 134 -3.44 2.38 2.85
N ALA A 135 -4.36 2.94 2.05
CA ALA A 135 -5.12 2.17 1.08
C ALA A 135 -4.29 2.05 -0.20
N GLU A 136 -4.17 0.84 -0.73
CA GLU A 136 -3.30 0.54 -1.87
C GLU A 136 -4.06 -0.16 -2.98
N ILE A 137 -3.82 0.25 -4.22
CA ILE A 137 -4.18 -0.52 -5.41
C ILE A 137 -2.94 -0.71 -6.28
N TRP A 138 -2.91 -1.85 -6.98
CA TRP A 138 -1.87 -2.17 -7.96
C TRP A 138 -2.38 -1.89 -9.36
N GLN A 139 -1.49 -1.39 -10.23
CA GLN A 139 -1.71 -1.29 -11.65
C GLN A 139 -0.79 -2.29 -12.34
N HIS A 140 -1.34 -3.43 -12.76
CA HIS A 140 -0.57 -4.46 -13.44
C HIS A 140 -0.18 -3.99 -14.84
N THR A 141 1.08 -4.21 -15.23
CA THR A 141 1.62 -3.73 -16.49
C THR A 141 1.72 -4.81 -17.56
N ASP A 142 1.57 -6.08 -17.19
CA ASP A 142 1.61 -7.23 -18.11
C ASP A 142 0.36 -8.08 -17.89
N VAL A 143 -0.56 -8.04 -18.85
CA VAL A 143 -1.84 -8.76 -18.77
C VAL A 143 -1.64 -10.28 -18.76
N ASN A 144 -0.57 -10.75 -19.40
CA ASN A 144 -0.26 -12.19 -19.50
C ASN A 144 0.54 -12.71 -18.30
N ASN A 145 1.14 -11.81 -17.51
CA ASN A 145 1.92 -12.16 -16.35
C ASN A 145 1.71 -11.08 -15.26
N PRO A 146 0.54 -11.09 -14.60
CA PRO A 146 0.24 -10.08 -13.59
C PRO A 146 1.21 -10.14 -12.42
N SER A 147 1.42 -9.00 -11.77
CA SER A 147 2.27 -8.89 -10.60
C SER A 147 1.68 -9.67 -9.41
N ASP A 148 2.54 -10.13 -8.55
CA ASP A 148 2.19 -10.84 -7.32
C ASP A 148 3.15 -10.47 -6.18
N GLU A 149 3.02 -11.12 -5.04
CA GLU A 149 3.86 -10.86 -3.87
C GLU A 149 5.34 -11.22 -4.09
N ASN A 150 5.65 -12.05 -5.08
CA ASN A 150 7.03 -12.44 -5.42
C ASN A 150 7.68 -11.46 -6.40
N ASP A 151 6.91 -10.55 -6.99
CA ASP A 151 7.40 -9.50 -7.86
C ASP A 151 7.95 -8.33 -7.04
N ILE A 152 9.08 -8.57 -6.38
CA ILE A 152 9.72 -7.60 -5.51
C ILE A 152 11.23 -7.80 -5.51
N VAL A 153 11.97 -6.69 -5.61
CA VAL A 153 13.40 -6.66 -5.33
C VAL A 153 13.60 -5.82 -4.10
N ARG A 154 14.11 -6.43 -3.03
CA ARG A 154 14.46 -5.73 -1.80
C ARG A 154 15.93 -5.34 -1.84
N ILE A 155 16.18 -4.06 -2.01
CA ILE A 155 17.56 -3.51 -2.08
C ILE A 155 18.14 -3.44 -0.68
N GLN A 156 17.34 -3.04 0.30
CA GLN A 156 17.70 -2.99 1.72
C GLN A 156 16.46 -3.32 2.55
N ASP A 157 16.65 -4.09 3.59
CA ASP A 157 15.58 -4.52 4.47
C ASP A 157 16.09 -4.63 5.91
N ASP A 158 15.46 -3.90 6.83
CA ASP A 158 15.84 -3.89 8.24
C ASP A 158 15.71 -5.28 8.92
N TYR A 159 14.95 -6.18 8.29
CA TYR A 159 14.58 -7.48 8.88
C TYR A 159 15.30 -8.66 8.23
N GLY A 160 16.21 -8.42 7.29
CA GLY A 160 17.02 -9.46 6.67
C GLY A 160 16.28 -10.41 5.73
N ARG A 161 15.20 -9.96 5.12
CA ARG A 161 14.40 -10.79 4.19
C ARG A 161 14.94 -10.77 2.79
#